data_6953730998b32af86813dacbd8bf7574
#
_entry.id   6953730998b32af86813dacbd8bf7574
#
_cell.length_a   1.000
_cell.length_b   1.000
_cell.length_c   1.000
_cell.angle_alpha   90.00
_cell.angle_beta   90.00
_cell.angle_gamma   90.00
#
_symmetry.space_group_name_H-M   'P 1'
#
loop_
_entity.id
_entity.type
_entity.pdbx_description
1 polymer ?
#
loop_
_entity_poly.entity_id
_entity_poly.type
_entity_poly.pdbx_seq_one_letter_code
_entity_poly.pdbx_strand_id
1 'polypeptide(L)'
;MFKLKYLAIFFSLLIMSAYAENTEKIIENLKKTKNINFDFEQNINKKIENGNCTIEYPKKIFCKYLGNDNKIIVSNGESLVIRTRSSYYQYPLKKTHLNYILDKNFLINKISNLEGKIIDGSYLNYSILEDDNEINILFDNKFFNLIGWQTKDIYQNLNITFLSSIKRNEKINKNLFILPTQN
;
A
#
# COMPACT_ATOMS: atom_id res chain seq x y z
N MET A 1 -39.07 -26.23 12.61
CA MET A 1 -37.58 -26.31 12.46
C MET A 1 -37.09 -26.05 11.03
N PHE A 2 -37.84 -26.30 9.98
CA PHE A 2 -37.38 -26.08 8.57
C PHE A 2 -37.20 -24.61 8.19
N LYS A 3 -38.03 -23.68 8.63
CA LYS A 3 -38.01 -22.25 8.24
C LYS A 3 -36.74 -21.50 8.75
N LEU A 4 -36.20 -21.91 9.89
CA LEU A 4 -35.01 -21.24 10.49
C LEU A 4 -33.71 -21.56 9.72
N LYS A 5 -33.58 -22.77 9.17
CA LYS A 5 -32.43 -23.17 8.34
C LYS A 5 -32.34 -22.40 7.03
N TYR A 6 -33.45 -22.14 6.37
CA TYR A 6 -33.51 -21.38 5.12
C TYR A 6 -33.21 -19.88 5.34
N LEU A 7 -33.61 -19.32 6.49
CA LEU A 7 -33.28 -17.95 6.86
C LEU A 7 -31.77 -17.73 7.07
N ALA A 8 -31.09 -18.70 7.71
CA ALA A 8 -29.64 -18.65 7.93
C ALA A 8 -28.84 -18.77 6.61
N ILE A 9 -29.29 -19.62 5.66
CA ILE A 9 -28.69 -19.78 4.34
C ILE A 9 -28.87 -18.50 3.51
N PHE A 10 -30.04 -17.89 3.53
CA PHE A 10 -30.31 -16.64 2.80
C PHE A 10 -29.49 -15.47 3.32
N PHE A 11 -29.28 -15.39 4.65
CA PHE A 11 -28.45 -14.35 5.28
C PHE A 11 -26.97 -14.50 4.94
N SER A 12 -26.44 -15.74 4.85
CA SER A 12 -25.05 -15.99 4.44
C SER A 12 -24.76 -15.58 2.99
N LEU A 13 -25.72 -15.76 2.08
CA LEU A 13 -25.60 -15.35 0.69
C LEU A 13 -25.55 -13.83 0.52
N LEU A 14 -26.26 -13.07 1.35
CA LEU A 14 -26.22 -11.59 1.32
C LEU A 14 -24.87 -11.03 1.78
N ILE A 15 -24.20 -11.65 2.73
CA ILE A 15 -22.89 -11.22 3.21
C ILE A 15 -21.83 -11.44 2.12
N MET A 16 -21.83 -12.58 1.44
CA MET A 16 -20.88 -12.87 0.36
C MET A 16 -20.97 -11.87 -0.80
N SER A 17 -22.18 -11.38 -1.14
CA SER A 17 -22.37 -10.41 -2.21
C SER A 17 -21.77 -9.03 -1.87
N ALA A 18 -21.83 -8.59 -0.61
CA ALA A 18 -21.30 -7.31 -0.17
C ALA A 18 -19.76 -7.26 -0.22
N TYR A 19 -19.08 -8.36 0.13
CA TYR A 19 -17.61 -8.44 0.05
C TYR A 19 -17.11 -8.40 -1.40
N ALA A 20 -17.79 -9.11 -2.31
CA ALA A 20 -17.45 -9.11 -3.72
C ALA A 20 -17.60 -7.70 -4.34
N GLU A 21 -18.63 -6.96 -3.99
CA GLU A 21 -18.87 -5.60 -4.46
C GLU A 21 -17.76 -4.63 -3.99
N ASN A 22 -17.30 -4.73 -2.74
CA ASN A 22 -16.22 -3.91 -2.22
C ASN A 22 -14.88 -4.18 -2.93
N THR A 23 -14.58 -5.46 -3.19
CA THR A 23 -13.39 -5.88 -3.92
C THR A 23 -13.37 -5.31 -5.35
N GLU A 24 -14.52 -5.36 -6.05
CA GLU A 24 -14.65 -4.80 -7.40
C GLU A 24 -14.39 -3.30 -7.43
N LYS A 25 -14.93 -2.54 -6.47
CA LYS A 25 -14.71 -1.08 -6.34
C LYS A 25 -13.23 -0.74 -6.10
N ILE A 26 -12.54 -1.52 -5.26
CA ILE A 26 -11.10 -1.36 -5.03
C ILE A 26 -10.32 -1.60 -6.32
N ILE A 27 -10.60 -2.70 -7.03
CA ILE A 27 -9.95 -3.05 -8.29
C ILE A 27 -10.19 -1.96 -9.34
N GLU A 28 -11.41 -1.45 -9.45
CA GLU A 28 -11.73 -0.36 -10.37
C GLU A 28 -10.95 0.92 -10.04
N ASN A 29 -10.87 1.29 -8.76
CA ASN A 29 -10.08 2.43 -8.31
C ASN A 29 -8.58 2.26 -8.60
N LEU A 30 -8.02 1.08 -8.34
CA LEU A 30 -6.63 0.76 -8.67
C LEU A 30 -6.40 0.86 -10.18
N LYS A 31 -7.28 0.31 -11.02
CA LYS A 31 -7.17 0.38 -12.50
C LYS A 31 -7.13 1.83 -12.99
N LYS A 32 -7.99 2.70 -12.46
CA LYS A 32 -8.08 4.13 -12.84
C LYS A 32 -6.92 4.97 -12.30
N THR A 33 -6.18 4.49 -11.30
CA THR A 33 -5.10 5.24 -10.66
C THR A 33 -3.80 5.09 -11.44
N LYS A 34 -3.25 6.20 -11.93
CA LYS A 34 -1.92 6.27 -12.58
C LYS A 34 -0.85 6.66 -11.57
N ASN A 35 -1.17 7.60 -10.71
CA ASN A 35 -0.29 8.07 -9.65
C ASN A 35 -1.11 8.50 -8.42
N ILE A 36 -0.43 8.55 -7.27
CA ILE A 36 -0.96 9.09 -6.02
C ILE A 36 0.08 9.97 -5.35
N ASN A 37 -0.37 11.15 -4.85
CA ASN A 37 0.37 11.99 -3.92
C ASN A 37 -0.30 11.89 -2.56
N PHE A 38 0.48 11.81 -1.48
CA PHE A 38 -0.08 11.67 -0.14
C PHE A 38 0.92 12.11 0.93
N ASP A 39 0.39 12.48 2.09
CA ASP A 39 1.16 12.56 3.31
C ASP A 39 1.12 11.19 4.00
N PHE A 40 2.21 10.83 4.68
CA PHE A 40 2.27 9.55 5.39
C PHE A 40 2.71 9.71 6.83
N GLU A 41 2.22 8.80 7.67
CA GLU A 41 2.77 8.45 8.96
C GLU A 41 3.23 7.00 8.92
N GLN A 42 4.49 6.77 9.26
CA GLN A 42 5.11 5.45 9.30
C GLN A 42 5.56 5.13 10.70
N ASN A 43 5.15 3.97 11.22
CA ASN A 43 5.58 3.45 12.50
C ASN A 43 6.46 2.22 12.28
N ILE A 44 7.73 2.31 12.64
CA ILE A 44 8.70 1.23 12.60
C ILE A 44 9.20 1.01 14.01
N ASN A 45 8.81 -0.12 14.63
CA ASN A 45 9.25 -0.49 15.97
C ASN A 45 9.07 0.66 17.00
N LYS A 46 7.89 1.28 17.02
CA LYS A 46 7.49 2.43 17.85
C LYS A 46 8.16 3.77 17.50
N LYS A 47 9.03 3.81 16.51
CA LYS A 47 9.55 5.06 15.95
C LYS A 47 8.58 5.57 14.90
N ILE A 48 8.05 6.77 15.10
CA ILE A 48 7.15 7.42 14.16
C ILE A 48 7.96 8.34 13.24
N GLU A 49 7.78 8.19 11.95
CA GLU A 49 8.32 9.07 10.91
C GLU A 49 7.19 9.56 10.03
N ASN A 50 7.24 10.82 9.63
CA ASN A 50 6.23 11.46 8.78
C ASN A 50 6.89 12.04 7.52
N GLY A 51 6.10 12.27 6.51
CA GLY A 51 6.57 12.89 5.27
C GLY A 51 5.50 12.94 4.20
N ASN A 52 5.94 13.19 2.98
CA ASN A 52 5.08 13.11 1.81
C ASN A 52 5.70 12.20 0.75
N CYS A 53 4.84 11.53 -0.01
CA CYS A 53 5.24 10.64 -1.08
C CYS A 53 4.45 10.90 -2.36
N THR A 54 5.09 10.58 -3.46
CA THR A 54 4.46 10.42 -4.78
C THR A 54 4.75 9.01 -5.28
N ILE A 55 3.71 8.25 -5.62
CA ILE A 55 3.81 6.98 -6.34
C ILE A 55 3.35 7.21 -7.78
N GLU A 56 4.12 6.74 -8.76
CA GLU A 56 3.71 6.57 -10.15
C GLU A 56 3.76 5.09 -10.50
N TYR A 57 2.61 4.51 -10.80
CA TYR A 57 2.53 3.11 -11.22
C TYR A 57 3.00 2.93 -12.68
N PRO A 58 3.75 1.84 -12.95
CA PRO A 58 4.25 0.85 -11.99
C PRO A 58 5.59 1.26 -11.35
N LYS A 59 5.78 0.83 -10.09
CA LYS A 59 7.08 0.66 -9.41
C LYS A 59 7.90 1.90 -9.11
N LYS A 60 7.41 3.11 -9.37
CA LYS A 60 8.13 4.34 -9.03
C LYS A 60 7.57 4.97 -7.76
N ILE A 61 8.45 5.45 -6.91
CA ILE A 61 8.10 6.19 -5.69
C ILE A 61 9.16 7.24 -5.40
N PHE A 62 8.72 8.38 -4.91
CA PHE A 62 9.56 9.39 -4.28
C PHE A 62 8.93 9.75 -2.95
N CYS A 63 9.68 9.62 -1.85
CA CYS A 63 9.26 10.06 -0.52
C CYS A 63 10.28 11.02 0.06
N LYS A 64 9.79 12.10 0.66
CA LYS A 64 10.58 13.04 1.44
C LYS A 64 10.09 12.97 2.89
N TYR A 65 10.98 12.60 3.79
CA TYR A 65 10.70 12.52 5.22
C TYR A 65 10.85 13.89 5.89
N LEU A 66 10.00 14.16 6.86
CA LEU A 66 10.13 15.32 7.73
C LEU A 66 11.20 15.01 8.79
N GLY A 67 12.05 15.99 9.10
CA GLY A 67 13.12 15.83 10.10
C GLY A 67 14.46 16.38 9.62
N ASN A 68 15.45 16.31 10.50
CA ASN A 68 16.75 16.97 10.30
C ASN A 68 17.70 16.20 9.38
N ASP A 69 17.39 14.95 9.04
CA ASP A 69 18.27 14.04 8.31
C ASP A 69 18.18 14.17 6.78
N ASN A 70 17.26 14.99 6.27
CA ASN A 70 16.98 15.10 4.83
C ASN A 70 16.75 13.73 4.15
N LYS A 71 16.14 12.79 4.89
CA LYS A 71 15.89 11.44 4.41
C LYS A 71 14.93 11.47 3.22
N ILE A 72 15.35 10.84 2.12
CA ILE A 72 14.52 10.58 0.95
C ILE A 72 14.58 9.10 0.58
N ILE A 73 13.49 8.62 0.00
CA ILE A 73 13.40 7.29 -0.63
C ILE A 73 12.97 7.50 -2.07
N VAL A 74 13.72 6.94 -3.01
CA VAL A 74 13.44 7.07 -4.45
C VAL A 74 13.52 5.70 -5.11
N SER A 75 12.51 5.34 -5.90
CA SER A 75 12.59 4.22 -6.85
C SER A 75 12.30 4.68 -8.27
N ASN A 76 13.12 4.24 -9.20
CA ASN A 76 12.91 4.43 -10.64
C ASN A 76 12.18 3.25 -11.31
N GLY A 77 11.80 2.23 -10.53
CA GLY A 77 11.17 0.99 -10.99
C GLY A 77 12.10 -0.23 -10.97
N GLU A 78 13.40 -0.03 -10.96
CA GLU A 78 14.42 -1.09 -10.92
C GLU A 78 15.21 -1.11 -9.61
N SER A 79 15.65 0.06 -9.19
CA SER A 79 16.42 0.29 -7.96
C SER A 79 15.64 1.15 -6.98
N LEU A 80 15.86 0.90 -5.70
CA LEU A 80 15.41 1.71 -4.57
C LEU A 80 16.64 2.34 -3.91
N VAL A 81 16.64 3.66 -3.76
CA VAL A 81 17.66 4.40 -3.03
C VAL A 81 17.06 5.01 -1.77
N ILE A 82 17.73 4.81 -0.66
CA ILE A 82 17.49 5.52 0.61
C ILE A 82 18.70 6.40 0.85
N ARG A 83 18.50 7.72 0.88
CA ARG A 83 19.54 8.69 1.14
C ARG A 83 19.16 9.57 2.34
N THR A 84 20.12 9.77 3.22
CA THR A 84 20.06 10.75 4.30
C THR A 84 21.21 11.76 4.11
N ARG A 85 21.39 12.66 5.08
CA ARG A 85 22.56 13.57 5.10
C ARG A 85 23.88 12.80 5.17
N SER A 86 23.91 11.67 5.88
CA SER A 86 25.15 10.92 6.21
C SER A 86 25.23 9.53 5.60
N SER A 87 24.17 9.06 4.94
CA SER A 87 24.07 7.67 4.48
C SER A 87 23.44 7.56 3.09
N TYR A 88 23.91 6.59 2.32
CA TYR A 88 23.39 6.24 1.02
C TYR A 88 23.30 4.72 0.91
N TYR A 89 22.10 4.21 0.60
CA TYR A 89 21.86 2.78 0.41
C TYR A 89 21.10 2.60 -0.91
N GLN A 90 21.54 1.64 -1.71
CA GLN A 90 20.87 1.26 -2.95
C GLN A 90 20.58 -0.24 -2.95
N TYR A 91 19.33 -0.59 -3.28
CA TYR A 91 18.85 -1.96 -3.34
C TYR A 91 18.17 -2.22 -4.68
N PRO A 92 18.23 -3.45 -5.23
CA PRO A 92 17.31 -3.87 -6.27
C PRO A 92 15.87 -3.81 -5.72
N LEU A 93 14.97 -3.08 -6.38
CA LEU A 93 13.57 -2.93 -5.91
C LEU A 93 12.91 -4.30 -5.70
N LYS A 94 13.17 -5.27 -6.57
CA LYS A 94 12.64 -6.63 -6.49
C LYS A 94 12.95 -7.39 -5.20
N LYS A 95 13.94 -6.95 -4.42
CA LYS A 95 14.31 -7.52 -3.11
C LYS A 95 13.63 -6.79 -1.94
N THR A 96 12.69 -5.90 -2.19
CA THR A 96 12.00 -5.12 -1.16
C THR A 96 10.49 -5.35 -1.22
N HIS A 97 9.79 -5.19 -0.10
CA HIS A 97 8.33 -5.27 -0.06
C HIS A 97 7.65 -4.19 -0.93
N LEU A 98 8.33 -3.06 -1.16
CA LEU A 98 7.83 -2.01 -2.05
C LEU A 98 7.65 -2.51 -3.49
N ASN A 99 8.39 -3.54 -3.92
CA ASN A 99 8.20 -4.14 -5.24
C ASN A 99 6.75 -4.60 -5.47
N TYR A 100 6.12 -5.16 -4.44
CA TYR A 100 4.75 -5.65 -4.49
C TYR A 100 3.72 -4.52 -4.33
N ILE A 101 3.97 -3.62 -3.38
CA ILE A 101 3.08 -2.49 -3.08
C ILE A 101 2.99 -1.52 -4.26
N LEU A 102 4.09 -1.30 -4.96
CA LEU A 102 4.20 -0.41 -6.12
C LEU A 102 3.81 -1.08 -7.45
N ASP A 103 3.46 -2.36 -7.44
CA ASP A 103 2.97 -3.07 -8.63
C ASP A 103 1.44 -3.20 -8.59
N LYS A 104 0.76 -2.26 -9.24
CA LYS A 104 -0.69 -2.23 -9.29
C LYS A 104 -1.29 -3.52 -9.88
N ASN A 105 -0.68 -4.11 -10.90
CA ASN A 105 -1.19 -5.33 -11.52
C ASN A 105 -1.05 -6.54 -10.59
N PHE A 106 0.05 -6.61 -9.84
CA PHE A 106 0.22 -7.59 -8.78
C PHE A 106 -0.87 -7.44 -7.71
N LEU A 107 -1.11 -6.22 -7.21
CA LEU A 107 -2.15 -5.96 -6.20
C LEU A 107 -3.54 -6.37 -6.71
N ILE A 108 -3.91 -5.98 -7.94
CA ILE A 108 -5.20 -6.34 -8.55
C ILE A 108 -5.35 -7.87 -8.63
N ASN A 109 -4.32 -8.56 -9.11
CA ASN A 109 -4.35 -10.02 -9.24
C ASN A 109 -4.53 -10.71 -7.87
N LYS A 110 -3.78 -10.28 -6.85
CA LYS A 110 -3.90 -10.87 -5.51
C LYS A 110 -5.24 -10.56 -4.86
N ILE A 111 -5.67 -9.30 -4.88
CA ILE A 111 -6.93 -8.85 -4.27
C ILE A 111 -8.15 -9.51 -4.90
N SER A 112 -8.14 -9.76 -6.21
CA SER A 112 -9.25 -10.44 -6.90
C SER A 112 -9.48 -11.89 -6.43
N ASN A 113 -8.49 -12.50 -5.79
CA ASN A 113 -8.53 -13.88 -5.29
C ASN A 113 -8.53 -13.98 -3.76
N LEU A 114 -8.63 -12.85 -3.06
CA LEU A 114 -8.61 -12.80 -1.61
C LEU A 114 -9.92 -12.21 -1.07
N GLU A 115 -10.27 -12.63 0.13
CA GLU A 115 -11.36 -12.01 0.89
C GLU A 115 -10.80 -10.89 1.77
N GLY A 116 -11.32 -9.67 1.59
CA GLY A 116 -10.98 -8.53 2.43
C GLY A 116 -11.65 -8.62 3.79
N LYS A 117 -10.92 -8.30 4.85
CA LYS A 117 -11.44 -8.25 6.22
C LYS A 117 -11.68 -6.81 6.64
N ILE A 118 -12.89 -6.51 7.13
CA ILE A 118 -13.17 -5.20 7.75
C ILE A 118 -12.56 -5.19 9.15
N ILE A 119 -11.72 -4.21 9.41
CA ILE A 119 -11.07 -3.99 10.70
C ILE A 119 -11.69 -2.74 11.34
N ASP A 120 -12.20 -2.90 12.59
CA ASP A 120 -12.79 -1.84 13.43
C ASP A 120 -13.84 -0.99 12.70
N GLY A 121 -14.55 -1.57 11.71
CA GLY A 121 -15.53 -0.85 10.90
C GLY A 121 -14.95 0.26 10.00
N SER A 122 -13.64 0.46 10.00
CA SER A 122 -13.00 1.64 9.41
C SER A 122 -12.31 1.36 8.08
N TYR A 123 -11.69 0.20 7.90
CA TYR A 123 -10.96 -0.13 6.69
C TYR A 123 -11.02 -1.62 6.33
N LEU A 124 -10.76 -1.90 5.06
CA LEU A 124 -10.63 -3.25 4.51
C LEU A 124 -9.15 -3.62 4.46
N ASN A 125 -8.81 -4.77 5.05
CA ASN A 125 -7.47 -5.35 5.02
C ASN A 125 -7.43 -6.55 4.09
N TYR A 126 -6.47 -6.58 3.17
CA TYR A 126 -6.12 -7.75 2.36
C TYR A 126 -4.73 -8.23 2.76
N SER A 127 -4.66 -9.45 3.31
CA SER A 127 -3.40 -10.09 3.69
C SER A 127 -2.87 -10.90 2.52
N ILE A 128 -1.77 -10.48 1.94
CA ILE A 128 -1.08 -11.12 0.82
C ILE A 128 0.14 -11.85 1.39
N LEU A 129 0.24 -13.16 1.12
CA LEU A 129 1.42 -13.94 1.43
C LEU A 129 2.23 -14.12 0.13
N GLU A 130 3.49 -13.67 0.13
CA GLU A 130 4.40 -13.76 -1.01
C GLU A 130 5.84 -13.95 -0.53
N ASP A 131 6.54 -14.97 -1.06
CA ASP A 131 7.93 -15.29 -0.70
C ASP A 131 8.17 -15.32 0.83
N ASP A 132 7.29 -16.01 1.57
CA ASP A 132 7.26 -16.11 3.05
C ASP A 132 7.09 -14.76 3.78
N ASN A 133 6.72 -13.71 3.06
CA ASN A 133 6.42 -12.39 3.63
C ASN A 133 4.91 -12.14 3.64
N GLU A 134 4.42 -11.65 4.75
CA GLU A 134 3.05 -11.17 4.87
C GLU A 134 3.00 -9.65 4.62
N ILE A 135 2.20 -9.27 3.64
CA ILE A 135 1.95 -7.88 3.26
C ILE A 135 0.47 -7.60 3.45
N ASN A 136 0.13 -6.70 4.35
CA ASN A 136 -1.24 -6.26 4.55
C ASN A 136 -1.46 -4.96 3.79
N ILE A 137 -2.46 -4.91 2.92
CA ILE A 137 -2.85 -3.74 2.15
C ILE A 137 -4.18 -3.22 2.66
N LEU A 138 -4.22 -1.94 3.00
CA LEU A 138 -5.33 -1.29 3.68
C LEU A 138 -6.06 -0.34 2.73
N PHE A 139 -7.39 -0.51 2.63
CA PHE A 139 -8.26 0.38 1.87
C PHE A 139 -9.33 0.98 2.78
N ASP A 140 -9.71 2.24 2.59
CA ASP A 140 -10.88 2.76 3.28
C ASP A 140 -12.17 2.06 2.78
N ASN A 141 -13.11 1.86 3.69
CA ASN A 141 -14.35 1.12 3.41
C ASN A 141 -15.47 1.99 2.79
N LYS A 142 -15.22 3.28 2.56
CA LYS A 142 -16.19 4.24 2.02
C LYS A 142 -15.88 4.62 0.57
N PHE A 143 -14.64 4.98 0.28
CA PHE A 143 -14.19 5.42 -1.05
C PHE A 143 -13.29 4.40 -1.72
N PHE A 144 -12.91 3.31 -1.02
CA PHE A 144 -12.09 2.20 -1.54
C PHE A 144 -10.72 2.65 -2.06
N ASN A 145 -10.15 3.68 -1.46
CA ASN A 145 -8.81 4.16 -1.74
C ASN A 145 -7.77 3.39 -0.93
N LEU A 146 -6.59 3.23 -1.49
CA LEU A 146 -5.43 2.76 -0.72
C LEU A 146 -5.13 3.78 0.38
N ILE A 147 -5.16 3.34 1.65
CA ILE A 147 -4.90 4.17 2.83
C ILE A 147 -3.71 3.70 3.65
N GLY A 148 -3.04 2.64 3.21
CA GLY A 148 -1.85 2.18 3.92
C GLY A 148 -1.44 0.78 3.57
N TRP A 149 -0.36 0.38 4.18
CA TRP A 149 0.16 -0.99 4.16
C TRP A 149 0.94 -1.30 5.42
N GLN A 150 1.04 -2.59 5.68
CA GLN A 150 1.83 -3.14 6.76
C GLN A 150 2.72 -4.23 6.23
N THR A 151 3.97 -4.24 6.65
CA THR A 151 4.97 -5.26 6.33
C THR A 151 5.76 -5.62 7.58
N LYS A 152 6.55 -6.68 7.50
CA LYS A 152 7.56 -6.99 8.52
C LYS A 152 8.95 -6.87 7.90
N ASP A 153 9.91 -6.40 8.66
CA ASP A 153 11.32 -6.41 8.25
C ASP A 153 11.95 -7.79 8.50
N ILE A 154 13.23 -7.94 8.15
CA ILE A 154 13.97 -9.21 8.36
C ILE A 154 14.11 -9.63 9.82
N TYR A 155 13.91 -8.70 10.76
CA TYR A 155 13.91 -8.94 12.21
C TYR A 155 12.50 -9.15 12.77
N GLN A 156 11.47 -9.30 11.90
CA GLN A 156 10.06 -9.39 12.26
C GLN A 156 9.49 -8.12 12.94
N ASN A 157 10.17 -6.99 12.84
CA ASN A 157 9.63 -5.72 13.29
C ASN A 157 8.51 -5.27 12.37
N LEU A 158 7.42 -4.87 12.98
CA LEU A 158 6.27 -4.34 12.27
C LEU A 158 6.56 -2.95 11.70
N ASN A 159 6.28 -2.77 10.43
CA ASN A 159 6.34 -1.50 9.72
C ASN A 159 4.95 -1.20 9.16
N ILE A 160 4.30 -0.21 9.73
CA ILE A 160 2.96 0.23 9.31
C ILE A 160 3.08 1.63 8.72
N THR A 161 2.53 1.83 7.54
CA THR A 161 2.46 3.13 6.87
C THR A 161 1.00 3.47 6.61
N PHE A 162 0.51 4.57 7.17
CA PHE A 162 -0.80 5.15 6.88
C PHE A 162 -0.65 6.36 5.97
N LEU A 163 -1.60 6.50 5.05
CA LEU A 163 -1.68 7.56 4.06
C LEU A 163 -2.82 8.51 4.39
N SER A 164 -2.56 9.80 4.25
CA SER A 164 -3.54 10.87 4.39
C SER A 164 -3.41 11.88 3.25
N SER A 165 -4.34 12.82 3.13
CA SER A 165 -4.33 13.88 2.09
C SER A 165 -4.17 13.33 0.66
N ILE A 166 -4.75 12.17 0.37
CA ILE A 166 -4.51 11.42 -0.87
C ILE A 166 -5.11 12.17 -2.07
N LYS A 167 -4.26 12.42 -3.07
CA LYS A 167 -4.63 12.98 -4.37
C LYS A 167 -4.21 12.04 -5.48
N ARG A 168 -5.10 11.78 -6.45
CA ARG A 168 -4.88 10.82 -7.53
C ARG A 168 -4.79 11.52 -8.87
N ASN A 169 -3.94 10.95 -9.76
CA ASN A 169 -3.84 11.34 -11.17
C ASN A 169 -3.46 12.82 -11.39
N GLU A 170 -2.69 13.39 -10.46
CA GLU A 170 -2.15 14.73 -10.62
C GLU A 170 -1.00 14.76 -11.62
N LYS A 171 -0.69 15.96 -12.12
CA LYS A 171 0.48 16.18 -12.99
C LYS A 171 1.75 16.03 -12.17
N ILE A 172 2.63 15.10 -12.58
CA ILE A 172 3.88 14.81 -11.91
C ILE A 172 5.07 15.34 -12.70
N ASN A 173 6.07 15.87 -12.01
CA ASN A 173 7.37 16.13 -12.60
C ASN A 173 8.09 14.80 -12.89
N LYS A 174 8.39 14.51 -14.15
CA LYS A 174 9.04 13.26 -14.57
C LYS A 174 10.42 13.06 -13.96
N ASN A 175 11.11 14.13 -13.57
CA ASN A 175 12.44 14.07 -12.94
C ASN A 175 12.38 13.64 -11.46
N LEU A 176 11.19 13.52 -10.88
CA LEU A 176 11.01 13.19 -9.47
C LEU A 176 11.60 11.82 -9.09
N PHE A 177 11.62 10.88 -10.04
CA PHE A 177 12.08 9.51 -9.83
C PHE A 177 13.52 9.24 -10.32
N ILE A 178 14.28 10.29 -10.60
CA ILE A 178 15.71 10.17 -10.88
C ILE A 178 16.41 9.80 -9.57
N LEU A 179 17.18 8.71 -9.61
CA LEU A 179 17.91 8.26 -8.44
C LEU A 179 18.97 9.31 -8.04
N PRO A 180 19.03 9.69 -6.77
CA PRO A 180 20.07 10.57 -6.28
C PRO A 180 21.44 9.89 -6.36
N THR A 181 22.48 10.66 -6.63
CA THR A 181 23.87 10.18 -6.57
C THR A 181 24.36 10.07 -5.14
N GLN A 182 25.32 9.19 -4.91
CA GLN A 182 26.13 9.19 -3.71
C GLN A 182 27.08 10.42 -3.80
N ASN A 183 26.98 11.34 -2.86
CA ASN A 183 27.89 12.49 -2.77
C ASN A 183 29.16 12.09 -2.03
#